data_bb63bd8768d54c3888ed055f45ec9454
#
_entry.id   bb63bd8768d54c3888ed055f45ec9454
#
_cell.length_a   1.000
_cell.length_b   1.000
_cell.length_c   1.000
_cell.angle_alpha   90.00
_cell.angle_beta   90.00
_cell.angle_gamma   90.00
#
_symmetry.space_group_name_H-M   'P 1'
#
loop_
_entity.id
_entity.type
_entity.pdbx_description
1 polymer ?
#
loop_
_entity_poly.entity_id
_entity_poly.type
_entity_poly.pdbx_seq_one_letter_code
_entity_poly.pdbx_strand_id
1 'polypeptide(L)'
;MASDDVVDRVEREHRPSPIDVHVGSRVRLRRTLLGMSQEKLGEALGLTFQQVQKYERGVNRIGASRLFDLSRVLDVPIGFFFDDMPPEMGGDSRRRFGGFQETQEGFEDDTLHRRETLELVRANYRITDPSVRKRVFDLLKSLAPSD
;
A
#
# COMPACT_ATOMS: atom_id res chain seq x y z
N MET A 1 -31.32 -22.86 -17.22
CA MET A 1 -30.17 -22.24 -17.91
C MET A 1 -29.93 -20.78 -17.56
N ALA A 2 -30.90 -20.07 -16.99
CA ALA A 2 -30.70 -18.66 -16.57
C ALA A 2 -30.20 -18.48 -15.12
N SER A 3 -30.13 -19.53 -14.32
CA SER A 3 -29.77 -19.45 -12.90
C SER A 3 -28.27 -19.50 -12.63
N ASP A 4 -27.50 -20.15 -13.47
CA ASP A 4 -26.05 -20.28 -13.27
C ASP A 4 -25.29 -18.99 -13.61
N ASP A 5 -25.73 -18.26 -14.63
CA ASP A 5 -25.14 -16.98 -15.02
C ASP A 5 -25.38 -15.86 -13.99
N VAL A 6 -26.50 -15.91 -13.28
CA VAL A 6 -26.83 -14.93 -12.23
C VAL A 6 -26.04 -15.20 -10.96
N VAL A 7 -25.88 -16.47 -10.59
CA VAL A 7 -25.10 -16.88 -9.41
C VAL A 7 -23.62 -16.55 -9.63
N ASP A 8 -23.08 -16.85 -10.81
CA ASP A 8 -21.68 -16.55 -11.15
C ASP A 8 -21.42 -15.04 -11.22
N ARG A 9 -22.41 -14.26 -11.61
CA ARG A 9 -22.35 -12.80 -11.62
C ARG A 9 -22.37 -12.20 -10.20
N VAL A 10 -23.21 -12.72 -9.33
CA VAL A 10 -23.31 -12.32 -7.93
C VAL A 10 -22.05 -12.72 -7.15
N GLU A 11 -21.48 -13.89 -7.42
CA GLU A 11 -20.23 -14.31 -6.80
C GLU A 11 -19.03 -13.48 -7.26
N ARG A 12 -19.01 -13.02 -8.52
CA ARG A 12 -17.98 -12.09 -9.01
C ARG A 12 -18.10 -10.71 -8.38
N GLU A 13 -19.31 -10.24 -8.09
CA GLU A 13 -19.55 -8.97 -7.42
C GLU A 13 -19.13 -8.97 -5.94
N HIS A 14 -19.06 -10.16 -5.31
CA HIS A 14 -18.67 -10.32 -3.89
C HIS A 14 -17.17 -10.55 -3.68
N ARG A 15 -16.39 -10.82 -4.73
CA ARG A 15 -14.95 -10.99 -4.59
C ARG A 15 -14.26 -9.65 -4.57
N PRO A 16 -13.35 -9.42 -3.59
CA PRO A 16 -12.54 -8.21 -3.59
C PRO A 16 -11.77 -8.07 -4.91
N SER A 17 -11.82 -6.88 -5.50
CA SER A 17 -10.99 -6.58 -6.67
C SER A 17 -9.50 -6.70 -6.31
N PRO A 18 -8.65 -7.28 -7.17
CA PRO A 18 -7.20 -7.29 -6.94
C PRO A 18 -6.62 -5.90 -6.72
N ILE A 19 -7.16 -4.89 -7.36
CA ILE A 19 -6.75 -3.49 -7.16
C ILE A 19 -7.12 -3.00 -5.77
N ASP A 20 -8.33 -3.29 -5.30
CA ASP A 20 -8.76 -2.92 -3.94
C ASP A 20 -7.92 -3.62 -2.86
N VAL A 21 -7.53 -4.87 -3.08
CA VAL A 21 -6.61 -5.61 -2.20
C VAL A 21 -5.23 -4.96 -2.18
N HIS A 22 -4.70 -4.60 -3.34
CA HIS A 22 -3.41 -3.92 -3.43
C HIS A 22 -3.42 -2.57 -2.72
N VAL A 23 -4.39 -1.72 -3.02
CA VAL A 23 -4.54 -0.41 -2.37
C VAL A 23 -4.68 -0.57 -0.86
N GLY A 24 -5.48 -1.52 -0.40
CA GLY A 24 -5.63 -1.84 1.02
C GLY A 24 -4.31 -2.27 1.67
N SER A 25 -3.52 -3.07 1.00
CA SER A 25 -2.19 -3.50 1.48
C SER A 25 -1.22 -2.31 1.59
N ARG A 26 -1.29 -1.35 0.69
CA ARG A 26 -0.48 -0.13 0.73
C ARG A 26 -0.89 0.80 1.87
N VAL A 27 -2.18 0.90 2.16
CA VAL A 27 -2.69 1.60 3.36
C VAL A 27 -2.12 0.97 4.62
N ARG A 28 -2.20 -0.35 4.74
CA ARG A 28 -1.66 -1.09 5.88
C ARG A 28 -0.15 -0.90 6.01
N LEU A 29 0.59 -0.98 4.92
CA LEU A 29 2.03 -0.78 4.90
C LEU A 29 2.38 0.58 5.47
N ARG A 30 1.81 1.65 4.96
CA ARG A 30 2.12 3.01 5.41
C ARG A 30 1.72 3.24 6.86
N ARG A 31 0.54 2.78 7.25
CA ARG A 31 0.08 2.83 8.64
C ARG A 31 1.08 2.15 9.58
N THR A 32 1.51 0.96 9.22
CA THR A 32 2.48 0.18 10.02
C THR A 32 3.83 0.87 10.10
N LEU A 33 4.32 1.44 9.00
CA LEU A 33 5.57 2.21 8.97
C LEU A 33 5.51 3.44 9.89
N LEU A 34 4.36 4.09 9.99
CA LEU A 34 4.14 5.20 10.92
C LEU A 34 3.96 4.75 12.37
N GLY A 35 3.92 3.45 12.64
CA GLY A 35 3.66 2.91 13.97
C GLY A 35 2.23 3.14 14.47
N MET A 36 1.31 3.40 13.56
CA MET A 36 -0.10 3.71 13.86
C MET A 36 -0.93 2.43 13.96
N SER A 37 -1.81 2.34 14.97
CA SER A 37 -2.78 1.26 15.05
C SER A 37 -3.96 1.47 14.10
N GLN A 38 -4.73 0.41 13.83
CA GLN A 38 -5.97 0.53 13.05
C GLN A 38 -7.00 1.43 13.75
N GLU A 39 -7.05 1.39 15.08
CA GLU A 39 -7.91 2.28 15.88
C GLU A 39 -7.53 3.74 15.71
N LYS A 40 -6.23 4.05 15.76
CA LYS A 40 -5.68 5.40 15.54
C LYS A 40 -6.04 5.92 14.16
N LEU A 41 -5.86 5.10 13.14
CA LEU A 41 -6.22 5.47 11.77
C LEU A 41 -7.73 5.69 11.66
N GLY A 42 -8.53 4.83 12.27
CA GLY A 42 -9.99 4.98 12.33
C GLY A 42 -10.40 6.30 12.99
N GLU A 43 -9.83 6.65 14.12
CA GLU A 43 -10.09 7.93 14.79
C GLU A 43 -9.80 9.13 13.88
N ALA A 44 -8.65 9.12 13.18
CA ALA A 44 -8.25 10.19 12.28
C ALA A 44 -9.19 10.35 11.08
N LEU A 45 -9.84 9.26 10.65
CA LEU A 45 -10.75 9.23 9.50
C LEU A 45 -12.24 9.31 9.88
N GLY A 46 -12.56 9.26 11.18
CA GLY A 46 -13.94 9.14 11.65
C GLY A 46 -14.57 7.77 11.35
N LEU A 47 -13.77 6.71 11.38
CA LEU A 47 -14.17 5.33 11.10
C LEU A 47 -13.94 4.43 12.30
N THR A 48 -14.66 3.30 12.35
CA THR A 48 -14.37 2.22 13.28
C THR A 48 -13.14 1.43 12.83
N PHE A 49 -12.49 0.74 13.77
CA PHE A 49 -11.34 -0.09 13.42
C PHE A 49 -11.72 -1.26 12.49
N GLN A 50 -12.94 -1.79 12.60
CA GLN A 50 -13.46 -2.81 11.70
C GLN A 50 -13.56 -2.31 10.25
N GLN A 51 -13.97 -1.06 10.06
CA GLN A 51 -14.01 -0.45 8.73
C GLN A 51 -12.60 -0.28 8.16
N VAL A 52 -11.62 0.14 8.98
CA VAL A 52 -10.21 0.20 8.58
C VAL A 52 -9.70 -1.20 8.20
N GLN A 53 -10.01 -2.21 8.99
CA GLN A 53 -9.67 -3.61 8.67
C GLN A 53 -10.17 -4.04 7.30
N LYS A 54 -11.44 -3.74 7.01
CA LYS A 54 -12.06 -4.07 5.72
C LYS A 54 -11.41 -3.34 4.55
N TYR A 55 -11.01 -2.09 4.73
CA TYR A 55 -10.24 -1.35 3.73
C TYR A 55 -8.86 -1.99 3.49
N GLU A 56 -8.14 -2.32 4.54
CA GLU A 56 -6.80 -2.90 4.44
C GLU A 56 -6.80 -4.31 3.81
N ARG A 57 -7.89 -5.04 3.93
CA ARG A 57 -8.09 -6.34 3.27
C ARG A 57 -8.63 -6.24 1.84
N GLY A 58 -9.06 -5.07 1.41
CA GLY A 58 -9.70 -4.87 0.12
C GLY A 58 -11.12 -5.38 0.04
N VAL A 59 -11.74 -5.77 1.16
CA VAL A 59 -13.15 -6.21 1.22
C VAL A 59 -14.10 -5.06 0.93
N ASN A 60 -13.79 -3.87 1.45
CA ASN A 60 -14.48 -2.64 1.14
C ASN A 60 -13.64 -1.81 0.18
N ARG A 61 -14.25 -1.36 -0.89
CA ARG A 61 -13.62 -0.44 -1.85
C ARG A 61 -13.43 0.92 -1.21
N ILE A 62 -12.24 1.49 -1.39
CA ILE A 62 -11.91 2.84 -0.95
C ILE A 62 -12.33 3.81 -2.05
N GLY A 63 -13.35 4.61 -1.78
CA GLY A 63 -13.78 5.67 -2.70
C GLY A 63 -12.77 6.81 -2.80
N ALA A 64 -12.90 7.65 -3.82
CA ALA A 64 -11.95 8.72 -4.11
C ALA A 64 -11.76 9.71 -2.95
N SER A 65 -12.83 10.14 -2.30
CA SER A 65 -12.76 11.05 -1.16
C SER A 65 -12.06 10.42 0.05
N ARG A 66 -12.31 9.15 0.31
CA ARG A 66 -11.64 8.42 1.38
C ARG A 66 -10.16 8.20 1.08
N LEU A 67 -9.82 7.94 -0.17
CA LEU A 67 -8.44 7.83 -0.62
C LEU A 67 -7.68 9.15 -0.43
N PHE A 68 -8.34 10.27 -0.70
CA PHE A 68 -7.79 11.59 -0.45
C PHE A 68 -7.54 11.83 1.05
N ASP A 69 -8.50 11.51 1.91
CA ASP A 69 -8.34 11.61 3.37
C ASP A 69 -7.18 10.75 3.87
N LEU A 70 -7.07 9.51 3.37
CA LEU A 70 -5.95 8.61 3.68
C LEU A 70 -4.60 9.18 3.26
N SER A 71 -4.52 9.79 2.09
CA SER A 71 -3.29 10.42 1.61
C SER A 71 -2.81 11.52 2.55
N ARG A 72 -3.72 12.27 3.12
CA ARG A 72 -3.42 13.34 4.07
C ARG A 72 -3.03 12.81 5.45
N VAL A 73 -3.80 11.88 5.99
CA VAL A 73 -3.55 11.30 7.32
C VAL A 73 -2.25 10.50 7.34
N LEU A 74 -1.97 9.78 6.29
CA LEU A 74 -0.77 8.94 6.15
C LEU A 74 0.43 9.70 5.57
N ASP A 75 0.22 10.95 5.15
CA ASP A 75 1.25 11.82 4.57
C ASP A 75 1.99 11.16 3.40
N VAL A 76 1.22 10.77 2.40
CA VAL A 76 1.71 10.20 1.14
C VAL A 76 0.91 10.77 -0.02
N PRO A 77 1.51 10.88 -1.22
CA PRO A 77 0.74 11.22 -2.42
C PRO A 77 -0.22 10.08 -2.78
N ILE A 78 -1.32 10.39 -3.47
CA ILE A 78 -2.31 9.40 -3.89
C ILE A 78 -1.68 8.27 -4.72
N GLY A 79 -0.70 8.59 -5.55
CA GLY A 79 0.04 7.61 -6.34
C GLY A 79 0.71 6.51 -5.52
N PHE A 80 1.06 6.79 -4.26
CA PHE A 80 1.64 5.79 -3.35
C PHE A 80 0.78 4.53 -3.23
N PHE A 81 -0.54 4.66 -3.20
CA PHE A 81 -1.45 3.53 -3.05
C PHE A 81 -1.51 2.62 -4.28
N PHE A 82 -1.03 3.10 -5.42
CA PHE A 82 -1.00 2.37 -6.69
C PHE A 82 0.41 1.96 -7.11
N ASP A 83 1.43 2.37 -6.36
CA ASP A 83 2.82 1.98 -6.62
C ASP A 83 3.00 0.47 -6.44
N ASP A 84 3.95 -0.09 -7.18
CA ASP A 84 4.32 -1.50 -7.11
C ASP A 84 3.16 -2.47 -7.43
N MET A 85 2.16 -2.01 -8.17
CA MET A 85 1.08 -2.88 -8.62
C MET A 85 1.61 -3.95 -9.57
N PRO A 86 1.33 -5.25 -9.32
CA PRO A 86 1.77 -6.30 -10.23
C PRO A 86 1.26 -6.07 -11.65
N PRO A 87 2.08 -6.40 -12.69
CA PRO A 87 1.71 -6.20 -14.09
C PRO A 87 0.38 -6.83 -14.49
N GLU A 88 0.03 -7.94 -13.85
CA GLU A 88 -1.19 -8.73 -14.11
C GLU A 88 -2.47 -7.99 -13.69
N MET A 89 -2.37 -7.07 -12.72
CA MET A 89 -3.50 -6.27 -12.25
C MET A 89 -3.82 -5.08 -13.16
N GLY A 90 -2.84 -4.64 -13.95
CA GLY A 90 -2.97 -3.46 -14.80
C GLY A 90 -3.78 -3.68 -16.08
N GLY A 91 -4.22 -4.90 -16.36
CA GLY A 91 -4.98 -5.25 -17.56
C GLY A 91 -4.33 -4.71 -18.87
N ASP A 92 -5.03 -4.77 -19.95
CA ASP A 92 -4.63 -4.27 -21.27
C ASP A 92 -4.37 -2.75 -21.33
N SER A 93 -4.60 -2.05 -20.21
CA SER A 93 -4.44 -0.59 -20.11
C SER A 93 -3.01 -0.12 -20.31
N ARG A 94 -2.01 -0.97 -20.02
CA ARG A 94 -0.59 -0.66 -20.28
C ARG A 94 -0.26 -0.58 -21.76
N ARG A 95 -1.01 -1.28 -22.60
CA ARG A 95 -0.83 -1.22 -24.06
C ARG A 95 -1.43 0.03 -24.69
N ARG A 96 -2.37 0.70 -24.01
CA ARG A 96 -3.04 1.90 -24.51
C ARG A 96 -2.30 3.20 -24.21
N PHE A 97 -1.46 3.22 -23.18
CA PHE A 97 -0.59 4.35 -22.86
C PHE A 97 0.88 3.96 -23.15
N GLY A 98 1.16 3.62 -24.39
CA GLY A 98 2.51 3.37 -24.86
C GLY A 98 3.35 4.64 -24.81
N GLY A 99 4.30 4.67 -23.92
CA GLY A 99 5.31 5.70 -23.86
C GLY A 99 5.58 6.13 -22.40
N PHE A 100 6.74 5.80 -21.94
CA PHE A 100 7.35 5.99 -20.62
C PHE A 100 7.16 4.80 -19.65
N GLN A 101 7.66 3.63 -20.05
CA GLN A 101 8.15 2.65 -19.10
C GLN A 101 9.63 2.95 -18.83
N GLU A 102 9.89 3.70 -17.77
CA GLU A 102 11.08 3.37 -16.99
C GLU A 102 10.79 2.01 -16.37
N THR A 103 11.53 1.00 -16.80
CA THR A 103 11.63 -0.27 -16.09
C THR A 103 12.26 0.04 -14.72
N GLN A 104 11.45 0.39 -13.74
CA GLN A 104 11.85 0.17 -12.38
C GLN A 104 11.95 -1.35 -12.24
N GLU A 105 13.20 -1.82 -12.25
CA GLU A 105 13.51 -3.17 -11.80
C GLU A 105 12.85 -3.32 -10.43
N GLY A 106 11.85 -4.22 -10.36
CA GLY A 106 11.04 -4.37 -9.18
C GLY A 106 11.95 -4.72 -8.00
N PHE A 107 12.02 -3.84 -7.02
CA PHE A 107 12.31 -4.28 -5.67
C PHE A 107 11.29 -5.37 -5.39
N GLU A 108 11.77 -6.59 -5.23
CA GLU A 108 10.92 -7.73 -4.96
C GLU A 108 10.00 -7.37 -3.79
N ASP A 109 8.71 -7.43 -4.04
CA ASP A 109 7.62 -7.04 -3.13
C ASP A 109 7.72 -7.74 -1.75
N ASP A 110 8.45 -8.83 -1.69
CA ASP A 110 8.70 -9.64 -0.50
C ASP A 110 9.63 -8.94 0.52
N THR A 111 10.54 -8.06 0.10
CA THR A 111 11.49 -7.43 1.03
C THR A 111 10.86 -6.34 1.88
N LEU A 112 9.90 -5.58 1.34
CA LEU A 112 9.20 -4.52 2.07
C LEU A 112 8.20 -5.08 3.10
N HIS A 113 7.75 -6.32 2.92
CA HIS A 113 6.84 -7.01 3.83
C HIS A 113 7.56 -7.79 4.93
N ARG A 114 8.87 -7.92 4.87
CA ARG A 114 9.63 -8.58 5.93
C ARG A 114 9.54 -7.79 7.23
N ARG A 115 9.24 -8.49 8.30
CA ARG A 115 9.16 -7.92 9.65
C ARG A 115 10.40 -7.09 10.02
N GLU A 116 11.58 -7.61 9.67
CA GLU A 116 12.87 -6.95 9.91
C GLU A 116 12.95 -5.58 9.21
N THR A 117 12.54 -5.50 7.94
CA THR A 117 12.51 -4.25 7.18
C THR A 117 11.55 -3.24 7.81
N LEU A 118 10.37 -3.68 8.20
CA LEU A 118 9.38 -2.83 8.88
C LEU A 118 9.91 -2.31 10.23
N GLU A 119 10.56 -3.15 11.01
CA GLU A 119 11.16 -2.77 12.29
C GLU A 119 12.28 -1.75 12.11
N LEU A 120 13.13 -1.95 11.10
CA LEU A 120 14.21 -1.02 10.74
C LEU A 120 13.66 0.36 10.37
N VAL A 121 12.67 0.41 9.50
CA VAL A 121 12.06 1.68 9.07
C VAL A 121 11.35 2.36 10.23
N ARG A 122 10.64 1.62 11.08
CA ARG A 122 10.01 2.17 12.28
C ARG A 122 11.03 2.76 13.25
N ALA A 123 12.15 2.08 13.45
CA ALA A 123 13.25 2.58 14.28
C ALA A 123 13.81 3.89 13.72
N ASN A 124 14.02 3.96 12.42
CA ASN A 124 14.50 5.17 11.73
C ASN A 124 13.54 6.36 11.91
N TYR A 125 12.23 6.12 11.83
CA TYR A 125 11.24 7.20 12.04
C TYR A 125 11.16 7.71 13.49
N ARG A 126 11.61 6.94 14.47
CA ARG A 126 11.70 7.38 15.87
C ARG A 126 12.87 8.31 16.14
N ILE A 127 13.84 8.36 15.26
CA ILE A 127 14.96 9.28 15.36
C ILE A 127 14.46 10.67 14.96
N THR A 128 14.37 11.57 15.93
CA THR A 128 13.83 12.93 15.73
C THR A 128 14.85 13.87 15.10
N ASP A 129 16.14 13.66 15.34
CA ASP A 129 17.21 14.49 14.79
C ASP A 129 17.54 14.11 13.35
N PRO A 130 17.35 15.01 12.37
CA PRO A 130 17.64 14.73 10.97
C PRO A 130 19.13 14.40 10.70
N SER A 131 20.05 14.98 11.47
CA SER A 131 21.48 14.73 11.31
C SER A 131 21.85 13.30 11.71
N VAL A 132 21.22 12.79 12.76
CA VAL A 132 21.39 11.41 13.21
C VAL A 132 20.81 10.43 12.19
N ARG A 133 19.62 10.70 11.65
CA ARG A 133 19.03 9.88 10.58
C ARG A 133 19.92 9.80 9.35
N LYS A 134 20.53 10.92 8.96
CA LYS A 134 21.46 10.94 7.83
C LYS A 134 22.68 10.08 8.08
N ARG A 135 23.26 10.11 9.27
CA ARG A 135 24.40 9.26 9.65
C ARG A 135 24.05 7.78 9.63
N VAL A 136 22.86 7.43 10.12
CA VAL A 136 22.35 6.04 10.05
C VAL A 136 22.22 5.59 8.61
N PHE A 137 21.66 6.43 7.75
CA PHE A 137 21.51 6.13 6.33
C PHE A 137 22.86 5.96 5.62
N ASP A 138 23.82 6.84 5.90
CA ASP A 138 25.18 6.75 5.35
C ASP A 138 25.89 5.49 5.83
N LEU A 139 25.69 5.08 7.09
CA LEU A 139 26.20 3.84 7.63
C LEU A 139 25.61 2.64 6.90
N LEU A 140 24.31 2.59 6.71
CA LEU A 140 23.64 1.51 5.97
C LEU A 140 24.18 1.40 4.54
N LYS A 141 24.37 2.52 3.86
CA LYS A 141 24.97 2.54 2.52
C LYS A 141 26.40 2.01 2.51
N SER A 142 27.20 2.34 3.53
CA SER A 142 28.60 1.90 3.62
C SER A 142 28.74 0.40 3.88
N LEU A 143 27.74 -0.21 4.52
CA LEU A 143 27.70 -1.64 4.84
C LEU A 143 27.07 -2.47 3.72
N ALA A 144 26.28 -1.85 2.84
CA ALA A 144 25.70 -2.53 1.71
C ALA A 144 26.77 -2.84 0.64
N PRO A 145 26.74 -4.05 0.03
CA PRO A 145 27.65 -4.35 -1.08
C PRO A 145 27.41 -3.36 -2.22
N SER A 146 28.49 -2.96 -2.87
CA SER A 146 28.42 -2.14 -4.09
C SER A 146 27.88 -2.99 -5.23
N ASP A 147 26.91 -2.48 -5.95
CA ASP A 147 26.42 -3.09 -7.20
C ASP A 147 27.54 -3.08 -8.27
#